data_cc73eaa2dc1edf750c79f6e0a10e8604
#
_entry.id   cc73eaa2dc1edf750c79f6e0a10e8604
#
_cell.length_a   1.000
_cell.length_b   1.000
_cell.length_c   1.000
_cell.angle_alpha   90.00
_cell.angle_beta   90.00
_cell.angle_gamma   90.00
#
_symmetry.space_group_name_H-M   'P 1'
#
loop_
_entity.id
_entity.type
_entity.pdbx_description
1 polymer ?
#
loop_
_entity_poly.entity_id
_entity_poly.type
_entity_poly.pdbx_seq_one_letter_code
_entity_poly.pdbx_strand_id
1 'polypeptide(L)'
;PEARRFILVEMDEKIAPDITRERVKRVAEGYKNAKGEKVPGLGGGFRYCQLGEPLFDEAGQIRSTVKFGELARHVWFTETGEPLPRERVMNTPLLGVHRGTAIYLLYNGILGDKRAQGGNVLTRAVLTELPAFDGPKVIYAEACLLGPDRLSVYQITVRQTPKQIRTA
;
A
#
# COMPACT_ATOMS: atom_id res chain seq x y z
N PRO A 1 -7.00 12.45 27.31
CA PRO A 1 -5.57 12.47 26.99
C PRO A 1 -5.38 11.97 25.56
N GLU A 2 -4.62 12.72 24.75
CA GLU A 2 -4.29 12.32 23.39
C GLU A 2 -3.51 10.99 23.40
N ALA A 3 -3.87 10.09 22.50
CA ALA A 3 -3.17 8.82 22.32
C ALA A 3 -1.74 9.11 21.85
N ARG A 4 -0.75 8.72 22.61
CA ARG A 4 0.66 8.85 22.23
C ARG A 4 1.01 7.81 21.20
N ARG A 5 1.79 8.20 20.17
CA ARG A 5 2.35 7.30 19.17
C ARG A 5 3.84 7.15 19.41
N PHE A 6 4.33 5.92 19.29
CA PHE A 6 5.74 5.58 19.44
C PHE A 6 6.21 4.83 18.18
N ILE A 7 7.44 5.10 17.77
CA ILE A 7 8.15 4.34 16.75
C ILE A 7 9.38 3.75 17.42
N LEU A 8 9.46 2.44 17.43
CA LEU A 8 10.61 1.68 17.95
C LEU A 8 11.34 1.07 16.76
N VAL A 9 12.66 1.28 16.70
CA VAL A 9 13.53 0.71 15.68
C VAL A 9 14.55 -0.19 16.36
N GLU A 10 14.62 -1.43 15.92
CA GLU A 10 15.60 -2.43 16.39
C GLU A 10 16.29 -3.03 15.18
N MET A 11 17.63 -2.99 15.19
CA MET A 11 18.45 -3.45 14.07
C MET A 11 18.81 -4.95 14.17
N ASP A 12 18.74 -5.53 15.36
CA ASP A 12 19.01 -6.94 15.56
C ASP A 12 17.79 -7.78 15.17
N GLU A 13 17.96 -8.63 14.17
CA GLU A 13 16.91 -9.48 13.60
C GLU A 13 16.32 -10.50 14.60
N LYS A 14 17.04 -10.82 15.68
CA LYS A 14 16.58 -11.72 16.74
C LYS A 14 15.89 -10.96 17.86
N ILE A 15 16.44 -9.80 18.24
CA ILE A 15 15.89 -8.98 19.33
C ILE A 15 14.52 -8.40 18.93
N ALA A 16 14.37 -7.96 17.70
CA ALA A 16 13.13 -7.33 17.23
C ALA A 16 11.91 -8.26 17.37
N PRO A 17 11.88 -9.50 16.83
CA PRO A 17 10.73 -10.39 16.93
C PRO A 17 10.58 -11.02 18.31
N ASP A 18 11.69 -11.43 18.94
CA ASP A 18 11.64 -12.31 20.11
C ASP A 18 11.54 -11.53 21.42
N ILE A 19 12.10 -10.34 21.48
CA ILE A 19 12.14 -9.52 22.69
C ILE A 19 11.28 -8.26 22.54
N THR A 20 11.59 -7.39 21.58
CA THR A 20 10.95 -6.07 21.51
C THR A 20 9.46 -6.20 21.22
N ARG A 21 9.09 -6.97 20.21
CA ARG A 21 7.67 -7.24 19.85
C ARG A 21 6.91 -7.84 21.03
N GLU A 22 7.49 -8.85 21.70
CA GLU A 22 6.82 -9.53 22.81
C GLU A 22 6.66 -8.61 24.04
N ARG A 23 7.62 -7.75 24.31
CA ARG A 23 7.50 -6.74 25.38
C ARG A 23 6.37 -5.76 25.10
N VAL A 24 6.31 -5.20 23.88
CA VAL A 24 5.23 -4.27 23.50
C VAL A 24 3.87 -4.96 23.57
N LYS A 25 3.78 -6.20 23.09
CA LYS A 25 2.55 -7.01 23.18
C LYS A 25 2.10 -7.20 24.63
N ARG A 26 2.99 -7.57 25.53
CA ARG A 26 2.68 -7.74 26.94
C ARG A 26 2.21 -6.45 27.61
N VAL A 27 2.79 -5.32 27.23
CA VAL A 27 2.34 -4.01 27.74
C VAL A 27 0.93 -3.70 27.25
N ALA A 28 0.60 -3.99 26.01
CA ALA A 28 -0.72 -3.73 25.42
C ALA A 28 -1.80 -4.69 25.97
N GLU A 29 -1.51 -6.00 25.97
CA GLU A 29 -2.49 -7.05 26.26
C GLU A 29 -2.50 -7.51 27.72
N GLY A 30 -1.42 -7.28 28.46
CA GLY A 30 -1.18 -7.81 29.80
C GLY A 30 -0.43 -9.16 29.76
N TYR A 31 0.03 -9.61 30.91
CA TYR A 31 0.81 -10.84 31.05
C TYR A 31 0.71 -11.43 32.44
N LYS A 32 1.24 -12.63 32.64
CA LYS A 32 1.50 -13.19 33.97
C LYS A 32 2.96 -12.95 34.34
N ASN A 33 3.18 -12.37 35.52
CA ASN A 33 4.54 -12.15 36.03
C ASN A 33 5.20 -13.46 36.53
N ALA A 34 6.44 -13.39 36.96
CA ALA A 34 7.19 -14.56 37.43
C ALA A 34 6.56 -15.25 38.68
N LYS A 35 5.68 -14.57 39.39
CA LYS A 35 4.93 -15.10 40.56
C LYS A 35 3.59 -15.71 40.13
N GLY A 36 3.25 -15.71 38.82
CA GLY A 36 1.99 -16.21 38.29
C GLY A 36 0.81 -15.21 38.41
N GLU A 37 1.06 -14.00 38.94
CA GLU A 37 0.05 -12.97 39.10
C GLU A 37 -0.28 -12.30 37.77
N LYS A 38 -1.54 -11.98 37.53
CA LYS A 38 -2.00 -11.32 36.31
C LYS A 38 -1.70 -9.83 36.38
N VAL A 39 -0.88 -9.33 35.44
CA VAL A 39 -0.63 -7.91 35.22
C VAL A 39 -1.55 -7.47 34.07
N PRO A 40 -2.49 -6.53 34.30
CA PRO A 40 -3.40 -6.07 33.25
C PRO A 40 -2.63 -5.28 32.19
N GLY A 41 -3.08 -5.36 30.94
CA GLY A 41 -2.56 -4.55 29.85
C GLY A 41 -3.02 -3.11 29.93
N LEU A 42 -2.27 -2.21 29.32
CA LEU A 42 -2.61 -0.79 29.23
C LEU A 42 -3.59 -0.49 28.08
N GLY A 43 -3.92 -1.49 27.29
CA GLY A 43 -4.74 -1.35 26.08
C GLY A 43 -3.95 -0.76 24.91
N GLY A 44 -4.70 -0.44 23.83
CA GLY A 44 -4.11 0.03 22.58
C GLY A 44 -3.66 -1.11 21.69
N GLY A 45 -2.87 -0.77 20.68
CA GLY A 45 -2.34 -1.74 19.73
C GLY A 45 -1.00 -1.26 19.15
N PHE A 46 -0.33 -2.14 18.45
CA PHE A 46 0.91 -1.82 17.73
C PHE A 46 1.01 -2.56 16.42
N ARG A 47 1.88 -2.08 15.55
CA ARG A 47 2.23 -2.75 14.31
C ARG A 47 3.70 -3.15 14.36
N TYR A 48 3.95 -4.43 14.15
CA TYR A 48 5.29 -4.94 13.93
C TYR A 48 5.56 -5.00 12.42
N CYS A 49 6.65 -4.38 11.99
CA CYS A 49 7.07 -4.35 10.60
C CYS A 49 8.49 -4.87 10.49
N GLN A 50 8.78 -5.57 9.40
CA GLN A 50 10.13 -5.97 9.01
C GLN A 50 10.44 -5.34 7.65
N LEU A 51 11.71 -5.00 7.42
CA LEU A 51 12.16 -4.59 6.10
C LEU A 51 12.07 -5.78 5.16
N GLY A 52 11.42 -5.58 4.04
CA GLY A 52 11.38 -6.53 2.93
C GLY A 52 12.41 -6.19 1.86
N GLU A 53 12.37 -6.92 0.75
CA GLU A 53 13.15 -6.58 -0.43
C GLU A 53 12.75 -5.18 -0.95
N PRO A 54 13.72 -4.37 -1.39
CA PRO A 54 13.45 -3.07 -1.98
C PRO A 54 12.53 -3.19 -3.20
N LEU A 55 11.53 -2.31 -3.31
CA LEU A 55 10.63 -2.27 -4.46
C LEU A 55 11.30 -1.72 -5.72
N PHE A 56 12.30 -0.86 -5.53
CA PHE A 56 13.00 -0.19 -6.62
C PHE A 56 14.47 -0.60 -6.65
N ASP A 57 15.03 -0.62 -7.85
CA ASP A 57 16.46 -0.79 -8.06
C ASP A 57 17.20 0.55 -7.90
N GLU A 58 18.53 0.54 -8.07
CA GLU A 58 19.39 1.73 -7.95
C GLU A 58 19.07 2.79 -9.02
N ALA A 59 18.61 2.37 -10.20
CA ALA A 59 18.12 3.26 -11.26
C ALA A 59 16.70 3.77 -10.97
N GLY A 60 16.07 3.21 -9.91
CA GLY A 60 14.75 3.52 -9.42
C GLY A 60 13.63 2.99 -10.31
N GLN A 61 13.87 1.96 -11.05
CA GLN A 61 12.84 1.20 -11.72
C GLN A 61 12.22 0.19 -10.74
N ILE A 62 10.96 -0.17 -10.97
CA ILE A 62 10.33 -1.23 -10.19
C ILE A 62 11.04 -2.54 -10.52
N ARG A 63 11.53 -3.24 -9.50
CA ARG A 63 12.21 -4.52 -9.69
C ARG A 63 11.24 -5.55 -10.28
N SER A 64 11.71 -6.36 -11.21
CA SER A 64 10.90 -7.39 -11.90
C SER A 64 10.30 -8.45 -10.97
N THR A 65 10.89 -8.61 -9.77
CA THR A 65 10.43 -9.54 -8.73
C THR A 65 9.24 -9.02 -7.94
N VAL A 66 8.93 -7.72 -8.01
CA VAL A 66 7.87 -7.07 -7.24
C VAL A 66 6.50 -7.57 -7.72
N LYS A 67 5.73 -8.11 -6.79
CA LYS A 67 4.36 -8.57 -7.06
C LYS A 67 3.37 -7.41 -6.97
N PHE A 68 2.23 -7.55 -7.65
CA PHE A 68 1.16 -6.55 -7.64
C PHE A 68 0.77 -6.11 -6.21
N GLY A 69 0.57 -7.08 -5.30
CA GLY A 69 0.16 -6.76 -3.93
C GLY A 69 1.19 -5.98 -3.11
N GLU A 70 2.48 -6.10 -3.40
CA GLU A 70 3.54 -5.35 -2.74
C GLU A 70 3.52 -3.89 -3.20
N LEU A 71 3.47 -3.68 -4.51
CA LEU A 71 3.38 -2.34 -5.09
C LEU A 71 2.06 -1.66 -4.72
N ALA A 72 0.95 -2.40 -4.69
CA ALA A 72 -0.35 -1.90 -4.30
C ALA A 72 -0.37 -1.33 -2.86
N ARG A 73 0.29 -2.02 -1.91
CA ARG A 73 0.42 -1.51 -0.53
C ARG A 73 1.22 -0.22 -0.48
N HIS A 74 2.30 -0.15 -1.25
CA HIS A 74 3.13 1.05 -1.32
C HIS A 74 2.38 2.22 -1.96
N VAL A 75 1.74 2.01 -3.10
CA VAL A 75 0.92 3.02 -3.79
C VAL A 75 -0.20 3.54 -2.90
N TRP A 76 -0.93 2.63 -2.25
CA TRP A 76 -1.98 3.02 -1.34
C TRP A 76 -1.46 3.88 -0.19
N PHE A 77 -0.36 3.47 0.44
CA PHE A 77 0.25 4.24 1.53
C PHE A 77 0.74 5.61 1.06
N THR A 78 1.38 5.68 -0.10
CA THR A 78 1.86 6.93 -0.70
C THR A 78 0.72 7.92 -0.95
N GLU A 79 -0.44 7.44 -1.43
CA GLU A 79 -1.56 8.31 -1.75
C GLU A 79 -2.40 8.68 -0.52
N THR A 80 -2.49 7.81 0.48
CA THR A 80 -3.42 7.98 1.61
C THR A 80 -2.76 8.30 2.94
N GLY A 81 -1.47 7.96 3.11
CA GLY A 81 -0.79 7.96 4.41
C GLY A 81 -1.24 6.82 5.34
N GLU A 82 -2.13 5.94 4.88
CA GLU A 82 -2.71 4.85 5.64
C GLU A 82 -2.33 3.49 5.06
N PRO A 83 -2.16 2.45 5.87
CA PRO A 83 -1.89 1.12 5.34
C PRO A 83 -3.11 0.53 4.63
N LEU A 84 -2.88 -0.17 3.53
CA LEU A 84 -3.94 -0.91 2.83
C LEU A 84 -4.51 -1.99 3.76
N PRO A 85 -5.84 -2.08 3.92
CA PRO A 85 -6.48 -3.12 4.73
C PRO A 85 -6.08 -4.52 4.28
N ARG A 86 -5.78 -5.43 5.24
CA ARG A 86 -5.29 -6.78 4.95
C ARG A 86 -6.29 -7.66 4.21
N GLU A 87 -7.57 -7.40 4.39
CA GLU A 87 -8.69 -8.17 3.83
C GLU A 87 -8.92 -7.90 2.33
N ARG A 88 -8.24 -6.89 1.76
CA ARG A 88 -8.39 -6.59 0.34
C ARG A 88 -7.72 -7.64 -0.53
N VAL A 89 -8.54 -8.24 -1.37
CA VAL A 89 -8.08 -9.18 -2.39
C VAL A 89 -7.35 -8.40 -3.49
N MET A 90 -6.08 -8.77 -3.74
CA MET A 90 -5.18 -8.08 -4.67
C MET A 90 -5.25 -8.66 -6.09
N ASN A 91 -6.46 -8.85 -6.62
CA ASN A 91 -6.70 -9.35 -7.97
C ASN A 91 -7.50 -8.37 -8.84
N THR A 92 -7.59 -7.13 -8.41
CA THR A 92 -8.30 -6.07 -9.11
C THR A 92 -7.44 -4.80 -9.17
N PRO A 93 -7.51 -4.01 -10.26
CA PRO A 93 -6.80 -2.75 -10.34
C PRO A 93 -7.31 -1.70 -9.34
N LEU A 94 -8.55 -1.79 -8.85
CA LEU A 94 -9.10 -0.89 -7.83
C LEU A 94 -8.58 -1.26 -6.46
N LEU A 95 -7.65 -0.48 -5.91
CA LEU A 95 -7.10 -0.67 -4.57
C LEU A 95 -8.11 -0.28 -3.50
N GLY A 96 -8.93 0.71 -3.73
CA GLY A 96 -9.96 1.15 -2.82
C GLY A 96 -10.41 2.59 -3.04
N VAL A 97 -11.28 3.04 -2.13
CA VAL A 97 -11.75 4.43 -2.08
C VAL A 97 -11.29 5.02 -0.76
N HIS A 98 -10.64 6.18 -0.84
CA HIS A 98 -10.20 6.95 0.32
C HIS A 98 -10.71 8.38 0.20
N ARG A 99 -11.44 8.86 1.20
CA ARG A 99 -12.03 10.22 1.24
C ARG A 99 -12.78 10.61 -0.05
N GLY A 100 -13.55 9.66 -0.60
CA GLY A 100 -14.34 9.89 -1.82
C GLY A 100 -13.55 9.79 -3.13
N THR A 101 -12.27 9.43 -3.11
CA THR A 101 -11.43 9.23 -4.30
C THR A 101 -11.07 7.77 -4.47
N ALA A 102 -11.33 7.21 -5.64
CA ALA A 102 -10.93 5.84 -5.98
C ALA A 102 -9.48 5.81 -6.45
N ILE A 103 -8.71 4.84 -5.93
CA ILE A 103 -7.29 4.66 -6.24
C ILE A 103 -7.11 3.37 -7.01
N TYR A 104 -6.50 3.47 -8.18
CA TYR A 104 -6.24 2.36 -9.09
C TYR A 104 -4.75 2.18 -9.34
N LEU A 105 -4.35 0.93 -9.57
CA LEU A 105 -3.00 0.57 -9.99
C LEU A 105 -3.05 -0.35 -11.21
N LEU A 106 -2.46 0.09 -12.32
CA LEU A 106 -2.22 -0.70 -13.52
C LEU A 106 -0.77 -1.20 -13.48
N TYR A 107 -0.59 -2.47 -13.13
CA TYR A 107 0.73 -3.05 -12.98
C TYR A 107 0.72 -4.56 -13.19
N ASN A 108 1.77 -5.08 -13.81
CA ASN A 108 2.06 -6.51 -13.99
C ASN A 108 0.90 -7.32 -14.61
N GLY A 109 0.17 -6.72 -15.56
CA GLY A 109 -0.90 -7.37 -16.28
C GLY A 109 -2.11 -7.72 -15.42
N ILE A 110 -2.45 -6.89 -14.45
CA ILE A 110 -3.63 -7.09 -13.57
C ILE A 110 -4.94 -7.24 -14.35
N LEU A 111 -5.02 -6.66 -15.54
CA LEU A 111 -6.15 -6.80 -16.46
C LEU A 111 -5.95 -7.93 -17.50
N GLY A 112 -5.00 -8.85 -17.27
CA GLY A 112 -4.72 -9.97 -18.16
C GLY A 112 -3.76 -9.66 -19.32
N ASP A 113 -3.52 -8.39 -19.66
CA ASP A 113 -2.60 -7.97 -20.71
C ASP A 113 -1.23 -7.58 -20.17
N LYS A 114 -0.22 -8.39 -20.41
CA LYS A 114 1.17 -8.18 -19.96
C LYS A 114 2.07 -7.50 -21.02
N ARG A 115 1.52 -7.11 -22.17
CA ARG A 115 2.30 -6.43 -23.19
C ARG A 115 2.73 -5.05 -22.73
N ALA A 116 3.89 -4.57 -23.19
CA ALA A 116 4.45 -3.27 -22.82
C ALA A 116 3.51 -2.07 -23.12
N GLN A 117 2.63 -2.22 -24.10
CA GLN A 117 1.61 -1.21 -24.46
C GLN A 117 0.19 -1.63 -24.04
N GLY A 118 0.08 -2.64 -23.20
CA GLY A 118 -1.18 -3.25 -22.78
C GLY A 118 -1.71 -2.71 -21.45
N GLY A 119 -2.12 -3.62 -20.57
CA GLY A 119 -2.85 -3.32 -19.34
C GLY A 119 -2.18 -2.39 -18.31
N ASN A 120 -0.90 -2.04 -18.48
CA ASN A 120 -0.22 -1.06 -17.62
C ASN A 120 -0.33 0.38 -18.17
N VAL A 121 -0.85 0.56 -19.39
CA VAL A 121 -1.05 1.86 -20.03
C VAL A 121 -2.52 2.25 -19.99
N LEU A 122 -2.82 3.44 -19.50
CA LEU A 122 -4.20 3.93 -19.45
C LEU A 122 -4.66 4.36 -20.85
N THR A 123 -5.46 3.49 -21.49
CA THR A 123 -6.10 3.71 -22.78
C THR A 123 -7.62 3.80 -22.62
N ARG A 124 -8.36 4.07 -23.71
CA ARG A 124 -9.83 4.02 -23.70
C ARG A 124 -10.34 2.62 -23.36
N ALA A 125 -9.76 1.59 -23.95
CA ALA A 125 -10.14 0.20 -23.70
C ALA A 125 -9.93 -0.15 -22.23
N VAL A 126 -8.72 0.11 -21.70
CA VAL A 126 -8.39 -0.12 -20.29
C VAL A 126 -9.35 0.63 -19.36
N LEU A 127 -9.68 1.89 -19.67
CA LEU A 127 -10.61 2.66 -18.83
C LEU A 127 -12.01 2.01 -18.74
N THR A 128 -12.49 1.38 -19.81
CA THR A 128 -13.80 0.68 -19.79
C THR A 128 -13.77 -0.65 -19.05
N GLU A 129 -12.60 -1.26 -18.91
CA GLU A 129 -12.41 -2.50 -18.14
C GLU A 129 -12.20 -2.27 -16.65
N LEU A 130 -11.90 -1.03 -16.23
CA LEU A 130 -11.72 -0.72 -14.82
C LEU A 130 -13.03 -0.85 -14.05
N PRO A 131 -12.98 -1.36 -12.80
CA PRO A 131 -14.11 -1.30 -11.91
C PRO A 131 -14.69 0.10 -11.85
N ALA A 132 -15.99 0.21 -12.09
CA ALA A 132 -16.67 1.52 -12.16
C ALA A 132 -16.64 2.23 -10.80
N PHE A 133 -16.45 3.53 -10.85
CA PHE A 133 -16.59 4.42 -9.69
C PHE A 133 -17.11 5.79 -10.17
N ASP A 134 -18.12 6.29 -9.48
CA ASP A 134 -18.66 7.62 -9.76
C ASP A 134 -18.01 8.64 -8.82
N GLY A 135 -17.10 9.44 -9.36
CA GLY A 135 -16.31 10.42 -8.61
C GLY A 135 -14.84 10.48 -9.01
N PRO A 136 -14.04 11.26 -8.25
CA PRO A 136 -12.60 11.44 -8.52
C PRO A 136 -11.83 10.12 -8.48
N LYS A 137 -10.86 10.01 -9.38
CA LYS A 137 -10.02 8.81 -9.55
C LYS A 137 -8.56 9.19 -9.62
N VAL A 138 -7.71 8.47 -8.89
CA VAL A 138 -6.27 8.48 -9.07
C VAL A 138 -5.86 7.15 -9.70
N ILE A 139 -5.22 7.19 -10.86
CA ILE A 139 -4.83 6.00 -11.60
C ILE A 139 -3.31 6.00 -11.78
N TYR A 140 -2.66 5.01 -11.17
CA TYR A 140 -1.24 4.74 -11.35
C TYR A 140 -1.04 3.86 -12.58
N ALA A 141 -0.27 4.35 -13.56
CA ALA A 141 -0.01 3.67 -14.83
C ALA A 141 1.39 4.03 -15.37
N GLU A 142 1.96 3.18 -16.22
CA GLU A 142 3.24 3.45 -16.88
C GLU A 142 3.15 4.62 -17.87
N ALA A 143 2.03 4.73 -18.56
CA ALA A 143 1.72 5.81 -19.47
C ALA A 143 0.21 6.05 -19.56
N CYS A 144 -0.17 7.21 -20.12
CA CYS A 144 -1.57 7.56 -20.39
C CYS A 144 -1.71 8.03 -21.84
N LEU A 145 -2.64 7.44 -22.57
CA LEU A 145 -3.00 7.81 -23.95
C LEU A 145 -4.35 8.54 -24.04
N LEU A 146 -4.91 8.98 -22.89
CA LEU A 146 -6.11 9.80 -22.84
C LEU A 146 -5.74 11.28 -22.93
N GLY A 147 -6.48 12.03 -23.71
CA GLY A 147 -6.33 13.48 -23.75
C GLY A 147 -6.86 14.19 -22.50
N PRO A 148 -6.42 15.43 -22.23
CA PRO A 148 -6.75 16.19 -21.03
C PRO A 148 -8.26 16.38 -20.83
N ASP A 149 -9.02 16.64 -21.89
CA ASP A 149 -10.47 16.80 -21.84
C ASP A 149 -11.16 15.56 -21.28
N ARG A 150 -10.71 14.38 -21.71
CA ARG A 150 -11.25 13.10 -21.22
C ARG A 150 -10.89 12.85 -19.77
N LEU A 151 -9.65 13.13 -19.38
CA LEU A 151 -9.23 13.03 -17.97
C LEU A 151 -10.09 13.93 -17.09
N SER A 152 -10.38 15.14 -17.54
CA SER A 152 -11.24 16.08 -16.84
C SER A 152 -12.69 15.55 -16.71
N VAL A 153 -13.30 15.11 -17.82
CA VAL A 153 -14.68 14.57 -17.82
C VAL A 153 -14.85 13.40 -16.86
N TYR A 154 -13.87 12.50 -16.82
CA TYR A 154 -13.90 11.31 -15.92
C TYR A 154 -13.31 11.59 -14.55
N GLN A 155 -12.90 12.83 -14.26
CA GLN A 155 -12.25 13.21 -12.99
C GLN A 155 -11.04 12.34 -12.65
N ILE A 156 -10.17 12.13 -13.64
CA ILE A 156 -9.00 11.25 -13.51
C ILE A 156 -7.74 12.09 -13.31
N THR A 157 -7.01 11.80 -12.23
CA THR A 157 -5.62 12.19 -12.03
C THR A 157 -4.72 11.00 -12.33
N VAL A 158 -3.82 11.13 -13.30
CA VAL A 158 -2.86 10.08 -13.63
C VAL A 158 -1.57 10.29 -12.85
N ARG A 159 -1.05 9.22 -12.26
CA ARG A 159 0.27 9.14 -11.62
C ARG A 159 1.14 8.18 -12.42
N GLN A 160 2.25 8.68 -12.96
CA GLN A 160 3.13 7.84 -13.77
C GLN A 160 4.05 6.98 -12.89
N THR A 161 4.00 5.66 -13.09
CA THR A 161 4.93 4.70 -12.49
C THR A 161 6.18 4.55 -13.34
N PRO A 162 7.39 4.34 -12.77
CA PRO A 162 7.71 4.35 -11.35
C PRO A 162 7.96 5.76 -10.77
N LYS A 163 8.01 6.80 -11.60
CA LYS A 163 8.53 8.13 -11.22
C LYS A 163 7.79 8.79 -10.07
N GLN A 164 6.45 8.64 -10.01
CA GLN A 164 5.59 9.33 -9.05
C GLN A 164 5.22 8.50 -7.81
N ILE A 165 5.80 7.31 -7.66
CA ILE A 165 5.63 6.47 -6.46
C ILE A 165 6.87 6.44 -5.56
N ARG A 166 7.94 7.15 -5.92
CA ARG A 166 9.22 7.13 -5.19
C ARG A 166 9.28 8.05 -3.99
N THR A 167 8.45 9.09 -3.97
CA THR A 167 8.52 10.14 -2.95
C THR A 167 7.51 9.87 -1.85
N ALA A 168 8.01 9.39 -0.75
CA ALA A 168 7.47 9.69 0.56
C ALA A 168 8.52 10.47 1.33
#